data_a27a056bab3db0068de6157fb89a8443
#
_entry.id   a27a056bab3db0068de6157fb89a8443
#
_cell.length_a   1.000
_cell.length_b   1.000
_cell.length_c   1.000
_cell.angle_alpha   90.00
_cell.angle_beta   90.00
_cell.angle_gamma   90.00
#
_symmetry.space_group_name_H-M   'P 1'
#
loop_
_entity.id
_entity.type
_entity.pdbx_description
1 polymer ?
#
loop_
_entity_poly.entity_id
_entity_poly.type
_entity_poly.pdbx_seq_one_letter_code
_entity_poly.pdbx_strand_id
1 'polypeptide(L)'
;MVQQIIEDNIMIAKFDNPPAYSMTFDCLNVIRDAVKKVNEDDSLKGLIFTGEGKFFCSGFDLPTFISFKTREDVLGFFNVEEEMLYEIFTCKKPVIAAINGHCTAGGFIVAMGCDYRIATDNPKAKMGMTETKIGLSLTIAEMELVRSGLNSDKLVRDIMYDGERHSFEQGKEMGFVDQIVPEAELMDAAKKRITYWWDQPGHAFTNLKYCLKYPIASQMRYRLDNENWQDSLCEAITNPQLKAIFEMVQKAMSGGK
;
A
#
# COMPACT_ATOMS: atom_id res chain seq x y z
N MET A 1 -2.54 12.19 -8.52
CA MET A 1 -3.66 11.34 -9.07
C MET A 1 -3.10 9.93 -9.26
N VAL A 2 -3.94 8.90 -9.25
CA VAL A 2 -3.53 7.56 -9.71
C VAL A 2 -3.97 7.43 -11.16
N GLN A 3 -3.04 7.07 -12.04
CA GLN A 3 -3.34 6.79 -13.44
C GLN A 3 -3.64 5.30 -13.61
N GLN A 4 -4.68 4.96 -14.37
CA GLN A 4 -4.98 3.59 -14.79
C GLN A 4 -4.55 3.40 -16.23
N ILE A 5 -3.63 2.47 -16.47
CA ILE A 5 -3.09 2.14 -17.79
C ILE A 5 -3.29 0.64 -18.00
N ILE A 6 -3.67 0.23 -19.20
CA ILE A 6 -3.74 -1.20 -19.56
C ILE A 6 -2.69 -1.48 -20.61
N GLU A 7 -1.75 -2.37 -20.29
CA GLU A 7 -0.71 -2.85 -21.19
C GLU A 7 -0.60 -4.38 -21.08
N ASP A 8 -0.49 -5.08 -22.19
CA ASP A 8 -0.33 -6.54 -22.25
C ASP A 8 -1.40 -7.31 -21.45
N ASN A 9 -2.63 -6.79 -21.42
CA ASN A 9 -3.75 -7.30 -20.61
C ASN A 9 -3.47 -7.23 -19.09
N ILE A 10 -2.69 -6.28 -18.64
CA ILE A 10 -2.39 -6.03 -17.23
C ILE A 10 -2.79 -4.60 -16.90
N MET A 11 -3.52 -4.44 -15.79
CA MET A 11 -3.83 -3.12 -15.23
C MET A 11 -2.60 -2.59 -14.51
N ILE A 12 -2.23 -1.35 -14.79
CA ILE A 12 -1.18 -0.62 -14.07
C ILE A 12 -1.84 0.57 -13.37
N ALA A 13 -1.78 0.57 -12.05
CA ALA A 13 -2.19 1.71 -11.22
C ALA A 13 -0.92 2.47 -10.81
N LYS A 14 -0.69 3.61 -11.46
CA LYS A 14 0.52 4.42 -11.27
C LYS A 14 0.24 5.63 -10.40
N PHE A 15 0.94 5.74 -9.27
CA PHE A 15 0.91 6.92 -8.41
C PHE A 15 1.66 8.07 -9.10
N ASP A 16 0.92 9.08 -9.56
CA ASP A 16 1.44 10.24 -10.27
C ASP A 16 0.72 11.51 -9.82
N ASN A 17 1.07 12.01 -8.64
CA ASN A 17 0.58 13.27 -8.10
C ASN A 17 1.70 14.08 -7.45
N PRO A 18 2.63 14.61 -8.25
CA PRO A 18 3.68 15.47 -7.73
C PRO A 18 3.11 16.72 -7.02
N PRO A 19 3.83 17.30 -6.05
CA PRO A 19 5.19 16.92 -5.65
C PRO A 19 5.25 15.84 -4.57
N ALA A 20 4.15 15.54 -3.89
CA ALA A 20 4.14 14.69 -2.70
C ALA A 20 4.06 13.19 -3.02
N TYR A 21 3.45 12.81 -4.15
CA TYR A 21 3.17 11.41 -4.51
C TYR A 21 2.39 10.67 -3.42
N SER A 22 1.50 11.40 -2.73
CA SER A 22 0.65 10.91 -1.65
C SER A 22 -0.70 10.40 -2.16
N MET A 23 -1.38 9.58 -1.37
CA MET A 23 -2.73 9.10 -1.65
C MET A 23 -3.76 10.07 -1.04
N THR A 24 -4.47 10.78 -1.92
CA THR A 24 -5.66 11.57 -1.58
C THR A 24 -6.91 10.68 -1.59
N PHE A 25 -8.03 11.20 -1.11
CA PHE A 25 -9.32 10.50 -1.17
C PHE A 25 -9.68 10.02 -2.58
N ASP A 26 -9.45 10.85 -3.60
CA ASP A 26 -9.69 10.46 -5.00
C ASP A 26 -8.80 9.30 -5.43
N CYS A 27 -7.55 9.24 -4.95
CA CYS A 27 -6.64 8.13 -5.24
C CYS A 27 -7.21 6.80 -4.71
N LEU A 28 -7.81 6.80 -3.51
CA LEU A 28 -8.39 5.59 -2.91
C LEU A 28 -9.49 5.02 -3.81
N ASN A 29 -10.39 5.86 -4.29
CA ASN A 29 -11.48 5.45 -5.17
C ASN A 29 -10.96 4.93 -6.52
N VAL A 30 -9.97 5.60 -7.13
CA VAL A 30 -9.36 5.14 -8.39
C VAL A 30 -8.68 3.78 -8.22
N ILE A 31 -8.03 3.52 -7.07
CA ILE A 31 -7.44 2.21 -6.78
C ILE A 31 -8.53 1.14 -6.65
N ARG A 32 -9.61 1.43 -5.93
CA ARG A 32 -10.76 0.51 -5.80
C ARG A 32 -11.36 0.16 -7.16
N ASP A 33 -11.57 1.16 -8.02
CA ASP A 33 -12.07 0.96 -9.39
C ASP A 33 -11.11 0.08 -10.22
N ALA A 34 -9.78 0.26 -10.06
CA ALA A 34 -8.79 -0.58 -10.73
C ALA A 34 -8.87 -2.05 -10.26
N VAL A 35 -8.96 -2.29 -8.95
CA VAL A 35 -9.10 -3.64 -8.38
C VAL A 35 -10.42 -4.29 -8.85
N LYS A 36 -11.52 -3.56 -8.80
CA LYS A 36 -12.82 -4.03 -9.27
C LYS A 36 -12.76 -4.43 -10.74
N LYS A 37 -12.22 -3.55 -11.60
CA LYS A 37 -12.09 -3.82 -13.03
C LYS A 37 -11.22 -5.06 -13.29
N VAL A 38 -10.12 -5.24 -12.56
CA VAL A 38 -9.26 -6.43 -12.67
C VAL A 38 -10.03 -7.70 -12.29
N ASN A 39 -10.87 -7.65 -11.26
CA ASN A 39 -11.67 -8.79 -10.82
C ASN A 39 -12.82 -9.16 -11.77
N GLU A 40 -13.37 -8.19 -12.51
CA GLU A 40 -14.56 -8.36 -13.36
C GLU A 40 -14.22 -8.58 -14.84
N ASP A 41 -13.09 -8.11 -15.33
CA ASP A 41 -12.67 -8.20 -16.73
C ASP A 41 -11.77 -9.41 -16.95
N ASP A 42 -12.33 -10.48 -17.50
CA ASP A 42 -11.63 -11.75 -17.76
C ASP A 42 -10.42 -11.61 -18.71
N SER A 43 -10.35 -10.53 -19.48
CA SER A 43 -9.20 -10.27 -20.35
C SER A 43 -7.97 -9.81 -19.57
N LEU A 44 -8.13 -9.24 -18.37
CA LEU A 44 -7.04 -8.77 -17.55
C LEU A 44 -6.41 -9.91 -16.76
N LYS A 45 -5.08 -9.95 -16.72
CA LYS A 45 -4.29 -10.99 -16.04
C LYS A 45 -3.93 -10.64 -14.59
N GLY A 46 -3.92 -9.37 -14.23
CA GLY A 46 -3.53 -8.90 -12.90
C GLY A 46 -3.37 -7.40 -12.80
N LEU A 47 -2.85 -6.97 -11.66
CA LEU A 47 -2.65 -5.56 -11.29
C LEU A 47 -1.19 -5.30 -10.92
N ILE A 48 -0.63 -4.21 -11.42
CA ILE A 48 0.66 -3.68 -10.98
C ILE A 48 0.42 -2.32 -10.34
N PHE A 49 0.91 -2.14 -9.12
CA PHE A 49 1.12 -0.82 -8.53
C PHE A 49 2.54 -0.35 -8.83
N THR A 50 2.70 0.89 -9.26
CA THR A 50 4.00 1.55 -9.43
C THR A 50 3.87 3.04 -9.19
N GLY A 51 4.98 3.75 -9.14
CA GLY A 51 5.00 5.20 -8.97
C GLY A 51 5.68 5.93 -10.12
N GLU A 52 5.98 7.20 -9.91
CA GLU A 52 6.65 8.06 -10.88
C GLU A 52 7.90 8.71 -10.27
N GLY A 53 8.96 8.83 -11.05
CA GLY A 53 10.19 9.51 -10.65
C GLY A 53 10.85 8.88 -9.42
N LYS A 54 11.01 9.65 -8.35
CA LYS A 54 11.72 9.21 -7.14
C LYS A 54 10.85 8.44 -6.14
N PHE A 55 9.55 8.35 -6.37
CA PHE A 55 8.62 7.78 -5.41
C PHE A 55 7.79 6.66 -6.05
N PHE A 56 7.64 5.58 -5.31
CA PHE A 56 6.53 4.66 -5.48
C PHE A 56 5.26 5.30 -4.90
N CYS A 57 5.27 5.59 -3.61
CA CYS A 57 4.21 6.31 -2.91
C CYS A 57 4.74 6.77 -1.54
N SER A 58 4.43 8.01 -1.15
CA SER A 58 4.87 8.58 0.13
C SER A 58 3.89 8.36 1.29
N GLY A 59 2.76 7.70 1.04
CA GLY A 59 1.70 7.45 2.02
C GLY A 59 0.46 8.29 1.80
N PHE A 60 -0.36 8.43 2.83
CA PHE A 60 -1.58 9.22 2.78
C PHE A 60 -1.28 10.73 2.81
N ASP A 61 -2.21 11.50 2.25
CA ASP A 61 -2.04 12.93 2.07
C ASP A 61 -2.22 13.70 3.38
N LEU A 62 -1.12 14.17 3.98
CA LEU A 62 -1.15 14.91 5.25
C LEU A 62 -2.03 16.18 5.21
N PRO A 63 -2.04 17.00 4.14
CA PRO A 63 -3.00 18.09 4.00
C PRO A 63 -4.45 17.66 4.20
N THR A 64 -4.84 16.49 3.69
CA THR A 64 -6.17 15.91 3.90
C THR A 64 -6.42 15.66 5.39
N PHE A 65 -5.48 15.03 6.11
CA PHE A 65 -5.61 14.76 7.56
C PHE A 65 -5.65 16.04 8.39
N ILE A 66 -4.85 17.04 8.06
CA ILE A 66 -4.88 18.37 8.70
C ILE A 66 -6.23 19.04 8.52
N SER A 67 -6.90 18.84 7.40
CA SER A 67 -8.20 19.44 7.08
C SER A 67 -9.37 18.88 7.87
N PHE A 68 -9.28 17.66 8.40
CA PHE A 68 -10.36 17.01 9.16
C PHE A 68 -10.73 17.81 10.41
N LYS A 69 -12.01 18.07 10.61
CA LYS A 69 -12.54 18.81 11.75
C LYS A 69 -13.48 17.99 12.60
N THR A 70 -14.16 17.05 11.99
CA THR A 70 -15.21 16.26 12.61
C THR A 70 -14.90 14.77 12.54
N ARG A 71 -15.62 13.99 13.33
CA ARG A 71 -15.60 12.52 13.26
C ARG A 71 -15.98 12.03 11.87
N GLU A 72 -16.96 12.67 11.25
CA GLU A 72 -17.47 12.31 9.93
C GLU A 72 -16.40 12.51 8.84
N ASP A 73 -15.57 13.55 8.93
CA ASP A 73 -14.46 13.78 8.02
C ASP A 73 -13.46 12.61 8.09
N VAL A 74 -13.08 12.21 9.31
CA VAL A 74 -12.14 11.11 9.55
C VAL A 74 -12.72 9.80 9.02
N LEU A 75 -13.93 9.45 9.41
CA LEU A 75 -14.58 8.20 9.02
C LEU A 75 -14.88 8.16 7.51
N GLY A 76 -15.21 9.30 6.90
CA GLY A 76 -15.39 9.40 5.46
C GLY A 76 -14.16 8.96 4.66
N PHE A 77 -12.97 9.28 5.17
CA PHE A 77 -11.71 8.86 4.55
C PHE A 77 -11.36 7.40 4.90
N PHE A 78 -11.28 7.09 6.19
CA PHE A 78 -10.72 5.81 6.63
C PHE A 78 -11.63 4.61 6.35
N ASN A 79 -12.95 4.77 6.29
CA ASN A 79 -13.81 3.68 5.82
C ASN A 79 -13.54 3.31 4.35
N VAL A 80 -13.26 4.29 3.49
CA VAL A 80 -12.92 4.04 2.09
C VAL A 80 -11.52 3.44 1.98
N GLU A 81 -10.60 3.88 2.80
CA GLU A 81 -9.23 3.39 2.87
C GLU A 81 -9.19 1.91 3.33
N GLU A 82 -9.87 1.58 4.42
CA GLU A 82 -9.98 0.19 4.92
C GLU A 82 -10.56 -0.75 3.86
N GLU A 83 -11.63 -0.32 3.17
CA GLU A 83 -12.21 -1.10 2.08
C GLU A 83 -11.24 -1.25 0.89
N MET A 84 -10.52 -0.18 0.53
CA MET A 84 -9.51 -0.24 -0.53
C MET A 84 -8.41 -1.26 -0.22
N LEU A 85 -7.88 -1.24 1.01
CA LEU A 85 -6.85 -2.17 1.45
C LEU A 85 -7.37 -3.61 1.47
N TYR A 86 -8.59 -3.81 1.97
CA TYR A 86 -9.24 -5.11 1.93
C TYR A 86 -9.42 -5.63 0.50
N GLU A 87 -9.87 -4.78 -0.43
CA GLU A 87 -10.07 -5.13 -1.85
C GLU A 87 -8.74 -5.45 -2.55
N ILE A 88 -7.65 -4.71 -2.28
CA ILE A 88 -6.30 -5.04 -2.77
C ILE A 88 -5.90 -6.44 -2.29
N PHE A 89 -6.03 -6.69 -1.00
CA PHE A 89 -5.64 -7.95 -0.38
C PHE A 89 -6.42 -9.15 -0.91
N THR A 90 -7.70 -8.97 -1.17
CA THR A 90 -8.62 -10.01 -1.66
C THR A 90 -8.78 -10.05 -3.18
N CYS A 91 -8.06 -9.23 -3.93
CA CYS A 91 -8.07 -9.27 -5.39
C CYS A 91 -7.83 -10.70 -5.89
N LYS A 92 -8.70 -11.18 -6.80
CA LYS A 92 -8.68 -12.58 -7.27
C LYS A 92 -7.46 -12.91 -8.14
N LYS A 93 -6.87 -11.88 -8.77
CA LYS A 93 -5.76 -12.02 -9.71
C LYS A 93 -4.45 -11.57 -9.08
N PRO A 94 -3.28 -11.88 -9.68
CA PRO A 94 -1.99 -11.43 -9.17
C PRO A 94 -1.92 -9.91 -9.01
N VAL A 95 -1.41 -9.45 -7.88
CA VAL A 95 -1.16 -8.04 -7.58
C VAL A 95 0.32 -7.87 -7.23
N ILE A 96 1.02 -7.07 -8.01
CA ILE A 96 2.48 -6.87 -7.88
C ILE A 96 2.77 -5.41 -7.51
N ALA A 97 3.63 -5.19 -6.54
CA ALA A 97 4.22 -3.88 -6.29
C ALA A 97 5.54 -3.77 -7.08
N ALA A 98 5.57 -2.93 -8.11
CA ALA A 98 6.76 -2.55 -8.87
C ALA A 98 7.32 -1.24 -8.30
N ILE A 99 8.24 -1.38 -7.34
CA ILE A 99 8.70 -0.29 -6.46
C ILE A 99 9.87 0.44 -7.12
N ASN A 100 9.55 1.53 -7.85
CA ASN A 100 10.51 2.34 -8.60
C ASN A 100 11.34 3.30 -7.74
N GLY A 101 10.86 3.65 -6.54
CA GLY A 101 11.48 4.64 -5.68
C GLY A 101 11.01 4.57 -4.24
N HIS A 102 11.11 5.67 -3.48
CA HIS A 102 10.70 5.70 -2.08
C HIS A 102 9.27 5.17 -1.88
N CYS A 103 9.12 4.25 -0.93
CA CYS A 103 7.89 3.54 -0.61
C CYS A 103 7.67 3.60 0.90
N THR A 104 6.93 4.60 1.38
CA THR A 104 6.82 4.87 2.82
C THR A 104 5.38 5.01 3.28
N ALA A 105 5.16 4.79 4.56
CA ALA A 105 3.85 4.96 5.20
C ALA A 105 2.74 4.16 4.47
N GLY A 106 1.60 4.73 4.16
CA GLY A 106 0.53 4.06 3.41
C GLY A 106 0.99 3.43 2.10
N GLY A 107 2.06 3.95 1.45
CA GLY A 107 2.67 3.33 0.27
C GLY A 107 3.33 1.99 0.60
N PHE A 108 3.99 1.89 1.76
CA PHE A 108 4.53 0.63 2.28
C PHE A 108 3.39 -0.36 2.59
N ILE A 109 2.30 0.11 3.20
CA ILE A 109 1.14 -0.71 3.53
C ILE A 109 0.53 -1.32 2.26
N VAL A 110 0.30 -0.51 1.20
CA VAL A 110 -0.16 -1.00 -0.10
C VAL A 110 0.77 -2.06 -0.68
N ALA A 111 2.09 -1.81 -0.63
CA ALA A 111 3.08 -2.78 -1.11
C ALA A 111 3.04 -4.11 -0.33
N MET A 112 2.83 -4.06 1.00
CA MET A 112 2.69 -5.28 1.84
C MET A 112 1.40 -6.06 1.52
N GLY A 113 0.34 -5.39 1.09
CA GLY A 113 -0.90 -6.05 0.64
C GLY A 113 -0.79 -6.79 -0.69
N CYS A 114 0.22 -6.45 -1.53
CA CYS A 114 0.49 -7.11 -2.80
C CYS A 114 0.99 -8.55 -2.61
N ASP A 115 0.85 -9.36 -3.67
CA ASP A 115 1.31 -10.76 -3.65
C ASP A 115 2.82 -10.88 -3.80
N TYR A 116 3.48 -9.89 -4.44
CA TYR A 116 4.91 -9.87 -4.69
C TYR A 116 5.44 -8.44 -4.83
N ARG A 117 6.64 -8.18 -4.34
CA ARG A 117 7.29 -6.86 -4.31
C ARG A 117 8.61 -6.93 -5.05
N ILE A 118 8.67 -6.20 -6.18
CA ILE A 118 9.89 -6.04 -6.98
C ILE A 118 10.36 -4.61 -6.80
N ALA A 119 11.59 -4.42 -6.36
CA ALA A 119 12.19 -3.10 -6.20
C ALA A 119 13.31 -2.87 -7.20
N THR A 120 13.63 -1.61 -7.47
CA THR A 120 14.81 -1.25 -8.27
C THR A 120 16.10 -1.39 -7.45
N ASP A 121 17.23 -1.40 -8.13
CA ASP A 121 18.57 -1.38 -7.53
C ASP A 121 19.02 0.03 -7.08
N ASN A 122 18.08 0.97 -6.92
CA ASN A 122 18.35 2.34 -6.53
C ASN A 122 18.80 2.44 -5.05
N PRO A 123 20.10 2.72 -4.76
CA PRO A 123 20.63 2.71 -3.41
C PRO A 123 20.14 3.89 -2.55
N LYS A 124 19.55 4.92 -3.18
CA LYS A 124 19.01 6.10 -2.49
C LYS A 124 17.57 5.92 -2.04
N ALA A 125 16.84 5.01 -2.68
CA ALA A 125 15.46 4.75 -2.34
C ALA A 125 15.35 4.06 -0.98
N LYS A 126 14.28 4.37 -0.24
CA LYS A 126 14.00 3.82 1.08
C LYS A 126 12.56 3.38 1.14
N MET A 127 12.30 2.31 1.91
CA MET A 127 10.96 1.86 2.19
C MET A 127 10.78 1.54 3.68
N GLY A 128 9.56 1.68 4.18
CA GLY A 128 9.24 1.38 5.57
C GLY A 128 7.97 2.06 6.04
N MET A 129 7.46 1.58 7.16
CA MET A 129 6.31 2.14 7.85
C MET A 129 6.78 3.23 8.81
N THR A 130 6.26 4.44 8.68
CA THR A 130 6.76 5.61 9.42
C THR A 130 5.71 6.28 10.31
N GLU A 131 4.54 5.70 10.43
CA GLU A 131 3.36 6.23 11.14
C GLU A 131 3.66 6.52 12.61
N THR A 132 4.38 5.63 13.28
CA THR A 132 4.75 5.82 14.70
C THR A 132 5.62 7.05 14.95
N LYS A 133 6.43 7.48 13.95
CA LYS A 133 7.25 8.71 14.07
C LYS A 133 6.42 9.98 14.08
N ILE A 134 5.18 9.90 13.62
CA ILE A 134 4.23 11.03 13.62
C ILE A 134 3.05 10.80 14.57
N GLY A 135 3.14 9.79 15.43
CA GLY A 135 2.13 9.52 16.46
C GLY A 135 0.87 8.81 15.96
N LEU A 136 0.89 8.21 14.77
CA LEU A 136 -0.23 7.42 14.26
C LEU A 136 -0.06 5.94 14.58
N SER A 137 -1.16 5.30 14.98
CA SER A 137 -1.31 3.85 15.00
C SER A 137 -1.88 3.38 13.66
N LEU A 138 -1.80 2.08 13.41
CA LEU A 138 -2.42 1.46 12.25
C LEU A 138 -3.89 1.10 12.53
N THR A 139 -4.69 1.15 11.48
CA THR A 139 -6.06 0.65 11.44
C THR A 139 -6.07 -0.89 11.27
N ILE A 140 -7.23 -1.49 11.10
CA ILE A 140 -7.35 -2.96 11.05
C ILE A 140 -6.73 -3.52 9.78
N ALA A 141 -7.13 -3.00 8.59
CA ALA A 141 -6.59 -3.52 7.34
C ALA A 141 -5.11 -3.17 7.17
N GLU A 142 -4.69 -1.96 7.54
CA GLU A 142 -3.28 -1.58 7.55
C GLU A 142 -2.42 -2.58 8.32
N MET A 143 -2.84 -2.92 9.56
CA MET A 143 -2.14 -3.87 10.42
C MET A 143 -2.03 -5.25 9.77
N GLU A 144 -3.14 -5.78 9.24
CA GLU A 144 -3.18 -7.13 8.67
C GLU A 144 -2.39 -7.21 7.35
N LEU A 145 -2.40 -6.14 6.53
CA LEU A 145 -1.58 -6.11 5.31
C LEU A 145 -0.09 -6.11 5.64
N VAL A 146 0.35 -5.24 6.55
CA VAL A 146 1.77 -5.20 6.96
C VAL A 146 2.18 -6.55 7.56
N ARG A 147 1.36 -7.12 8.45
CA ARG A 147 1.62 -8.43 9.04
C ARG A 147 1.73 -9.54 8.01
N SER A 148 0.85 -9.53 7.00
CA SER A 148 0.83 -10.56 5.94
C SER A 148 2.03 -10.47 5.00
N GLY A 149 2.61 -9.29 4.84
CA GLY A 149 3.80 -9.06 4.01
C GLY A 149 5.12 -9.40 4.69
N LEU A 150 5.09 -9.75 6.00
CA LEU A 150 6.28 -10.01 6.82
C LEU A 150 6.29 -11.47 7.28
N ASN A 151 7.48 -12.00 7.51
CA ASN A 151 7.70 -13.45 7.73
C ASN A 151 7.73 -13.88 9.22
N SER A 152 7.63 -12.94 10.16
CA SER A 152 7.60 -13.27 11.59
C SER A 152 6.99 -12.15 12.43
N ASP A 153 6.34 -12.50 13.54
CA ASP A 153 5.78 -11.54 14.51
C ASP A 153 6.85 -10.63 15.12
N LYS A 154 8.10 -11.11 15.24
CA LYS A 154 9.21 -10.28 15.69
C LYS A 154 9.50 -9.16 14.70
N LEU A 155 9.57 -9.48 13.41
CA LEU A 155 9.81 -8.49 12.36
C LEU A 155 8.64 -7.50 12.24
N VAL A 156 7.40 -7.98 12.36
CA VAL A 156 6.19 -7.14 12.43
C VAL A 156 6.34 -6.10 13.53
N ARG A 157 6.67 -6.55 14.74
CA ARG A 157 6.88 -5.67 15.89
C ARG A 157 7.99 -4.65 15.63
N ASP A 158 9.14 -5.10 15.14
CA ASP A 158 10.31 -4.23 14.96
C ASP A 158 10.01 -3.16 13.89
N ILE A 159 9.40 -3.54 12.76
CA ILE A 159 9.00 -2.59 11.69
C ILE A 159 7.97 -1.58 12.20
N MET A 160 6.95 -2.03 12.93
CA MET A 160 5.87 -1.16 13.39
C MET A 160 6.28 -0.24 14.54
N TYR A 161 7.06 -0.73 15.50
CA TYR A 161 7.41 0.06 16.69
C TYR A 161 8.55 1.02 16.42
N ASP A 162 9.53 0.61 15.61
CA ASP A 162 10.70 1.44 15.34
C ASP A 162 10.41 2.53 14.29
N GLY A 163 9.49 2.28 13.35
CA GLY A 163 9.12 3.24 12.31
C GLY A 163 10.29 3.63 11.40
N GLU A 164 11.26 2.74 11.22
CA GLU A 164 12.48 3.01 10.46
C GLU A 164 12.29 2.77 8.94
N ARG A 165 13.16 3.40 8.17
CA ARG A 165 13.23 3.24 6.72
C ARG A 165 14.46 2.44 6.33
N HIS A 166 14.28 1.42 5.53
CA HIS A 166 15.29 0.47 5.09
C HIS A 166 15.64 0.69 3.61
N SER A 167 16.86 0.31 3.20
CA SER A 167 17.17 0.17 1.77
C SER A 167 16.44 -1.04 1.19
N PHE A 168 16.37 -1.14 -0.13
CA PHE A 168 15.74 -2.32 -0.77
C PHE A 168 16.53 -3.59 -0.51
N GLU A 169 17.86 -3.51 -0.40
CA GLU A 169 18.72 -4.64 -0.03
C GLU A 169 18.40 -5.13 1.39
N GLN A 170 18.32 -4.20 2.36
CA GLN A 170 17.87 -4.56 3.71
C GLN A 170 16.47 -5.17 3.70
N GLY A 171 15.53 -4.59 2.91
CA GLY A 171 14.20 -5.14 2.74
C GLY A 171 14.19 -6.57 2.18
N LYS A 172 15.10 -6.88 1.27
CA LYS A 172 15.28 -8.23 0.73
C LYS A 172 15.85 -9.20 1.77
N GLU A 173 16.86 -8.77 2.52
CA GLU A 173 17.43 -9.57 3.62
C GLU A 173 16.39 -9.85 4.72
N MET A 174 15.56 -8.85 5.03
CA MET A 174 14.47 -8.94 6.02
C MET A 174 13.22 -9.68 5.48
N GLY A 175 13.13 -9.92 4.16
CA GLY A 175 12.09 -10.72 3.53
C GLY A 175 10.82 -9.95 3.12
N PHE A 176 10.85 -8.61 3.12
CA PHE A 176 9.73 -7.81 2.63
C PHE A 176 9.96 -7.17 1.25
N VAL A 177 11.06 -7.47 0.59
CA VAL A 177 11.30 -7.29 -0.85
C VAL A 177 11.62 -8.66 -1.42
N ASP A 178 10.86 -9.08 -2.43
CA ASP A 178 11.01 -10.42 -3.00
C ASP A 178 12.11 -10.46 -4.07
N GLN A 179 12.26 -9.36 -4.85
CA GLN A 179 13.23 -9.27 -5.93
C GLN A 179 13.77 -7.85 -6.09
N ILE A 180 15.05 -7.72 -6.45
CA ILE A 180 15.65 -6.45 -6.88
C ILE A 180 16.13 -6.61 -8.31
N VAL A 181 15.83 -5.61 -9.16
CA VAL A 181 16.19 -5.57 -10.56
C VAL A 181 16.70 -4.17 -10.96
N PRO A 182 17.46 -4.02 -12.05
CA PRO A 182 17.75 -2.73 -12.63
C PRO A 182 16.46 -1.93 -12.92
N GLU A 183 16.50 -0.61 -12.75
CA GLU A 183 15.32 0.25 -12.95
C GLU A 183 14.66 0.04 -14.32
N ALA A 184 15.46 -0.10 -15.37
CA ALA A 184 14.96 -0.33 -16.74
C ALA A 184 14.22 -1.67 -16.92
N GLU A 185 14.41 -2.64 -16.02
CA GLU A 185 13.80 -3.97 -16.08
C GLU A 185 12.56 -4.12 -15.16
N LEU A 186 12.26 -3.10 -14.34
CA LEU A 186 11.26 -3.19 -13.28
C LEU A 186 9.88 -3.61 -13.80
N MET A 187 9.37 -2.90 -14.80
CA MET A 187 8.03 -3.16 -15.33
C MET A 187 7.95 -4.49 -16.09
N ASP A 188 8.98 -4.84 -16.82
CA ASP A 188 9.06 -6.14 -17.52
C ASP A 188 9.10 -7.29 -16.51
N ALA A 189 9.84 -7.15 -15.42
CA ALA A 189 9.88 -8.15 -14.35
C ALA A 189 8.51 -8.31 -13.67
N ALA A 190 7.79 -7.20 -13.42
CA ALA A 190 6.46 -7.23 -12.85
C ALA A 190 5.43 -7.90 -13.78
N LYS A 191 5.42 -7.53 -15.07
CA LYS A 191 4.54 -8.14 -16.09
C LYS A 191 4.84 -9.63 -16.25
N LYS A 192 6.13 -10.00 -16.29
CA LYS A 192 6.56 -11.39 -16.36
C LYS A 192 6.10 -12.21 -15.15
N ARG A 193 6.13 -11.63 -13.94
CA ARG A 193 5.66 -12.30 -12.73
C ARG A 193 4.14 -12.56 -12.78
N ILE A 194 3.33 -11.59 -13.22
CA ILE A 194 1.88 -11.77 -13.40
C ILE A 194 1.61 -12.88 -14.42
N THR A 195 2.23 -12.80 -15.60
CA THR A 195 2.04 -13.76 -16.68
C THR A 195 2.45 -15.17 -16.24
N TYR A 196 3.58 -15.30 -15.53
CA TYR A 196 4.04 -16.59 -15.01
C TYR A 196 3.04 -17.27 -14.08
N TRP A 197 2.35 -16.49 -13.23
CA TRP A 197 1.36 -17.06 -12.31
C TRP A 197 -0.01 -17.26 -12.96
N TRP A 198 -0.43 -16.31 -13.79
CA TRP A 198 -1.77 -16.33 -14.37
C TRP A 198 -1.93 -17.35 -15.49
N ASP A 199 -0.90 -17.52 -16.32
CA ASP A 199 -0.94 -18.42 -17.47
C ASP A 199 -0.68 -19.91 -17.09
N GLN A 200 -0.61 -20.23 -15.78
CA GLN A 200 -0.59 -21.61 -15.32
C GLN A 200 -1.91 -22.34 -15.66
N PRO A 201 -1.86 -23.63 -16.02
CA PRO A 201 -3.05 -24.39 -16.39
C PRO A 201 -4.15 -24.32 -15.30
N GLY A 202 -5.38 -24.06 -15.71
CA GLY A 202 -6.56 -24.01 -14.82
C GLY A 202 -6.57 -22.83 -13.85
N HIS A 203 -5.71 -21.82 -14.07
CA HIS A 203 -5.59 -20.66 -13.18
C HIS A 203 -5.46 -21.03 -11.69
N ALA A 204 -4.65 -22.04 -11.40
CA ALA A 204 -4.46 -22.58 -10.04
C ALA A 204 -4.08 -21.48 -9.01
N PHE A 205 -3.42 -20.40 -9.49
CA PHE A 205 -3.08 -19.24 -8.66
C PHE A 205 -4.29 -18.70 -7.89
N THR A 206 -5.43 -18.52 -8.53
CA THR A 206 -6.63 -17.93 -7.92
C THR A 206 -7.08 -18.72 -6.67
N ASN A 207 -7.16 -20.05 -6.80
CA ASN A 207 -7.56 -20.91 -5.70
C ASN A 207 -6.51 -20.94 -4.58
N LEU A 208 -5.23 -21.02 -4.95
CA LEU A 208 -4.13 -21.01 -3.98
C LEU A 208 -4.07 -19.69 -3.21
N LYS A 209 -4.20 -18.55 -3.91
CA LYS A 209 -4.27 -17.23 -3.28
C LYS A 209 -5.47 -17.14 -2.35
N TYR A 210 -6.65 -17.59 -2.77
CA TYR A 210 -7.84 -17.61 -1.94
C TYR A 210 -7.60 -18.42 -0.66
N CYS A 211 -7.12 -19.66 -0.76
CA CYS A 211 -6.86 -20.50 0.41
C CYS A 211 -5.84 -19.87 1.36
N LEU A 212 -4.81 -19.21 0.82
CA LEU A 212 -3.76 -18.58 1.61
C LEU A 212 -4.24 -17.32 2.32
N LYS A 213 -4.99 -16.45 1.63
CA LYS A 213 -5.43 -15.15 2.15
C LYS A 213 -6.78 -15.19 2.88
N TYR A 214 -7.65 -16.15 2.58
CA TYR A 214 -9.02 -16.21 3.12
C TYR A 214 -9.09 -16.18 4.66
N PRO A 215 -8.26 -16.93 5.41
CA PRO A 215 -8.32 -16.88 6.88
C PRO A 215 -8.08 -15.48 7.43
N ILE A 216 -7.09 -14.76 6.87
CA ILE A 216 -6.75 -13.38 7.25
C ILE A 216 -7.85 -12.42 6.81
N ALA A 217 -8.31 -12.52 5.56
CA ALA A 217 -9.37 -11.68 5.02
C ALA A 217 -10.68 -11.84 5.79
N SER A 218 -11.04 -13.06 6.19
CA SER A 218 -12.23 -13.35 6.98
C SER A 218 -12.13 -12.72 8.37
N GLN A 219 -10.98 -12.85 9.03
CA GLN A 219 -10.73 -12.20 10.31
C GLN A 219 -10.74 -10.68 10.21
N MET A 220 -10.10 -10.13 9.19
CA MET A 220 -10.07 -8.69 8.90
C MET A 220 -11.50 -8.16 8.74
N ARG A 221 -12.33 -8.81 7.90
CA ARG A 221 -13.73 -8.42 7.70
C ARG A 221 -14.52 -8.49 9.01
N TYR A 222 -14.39 -9.57 9.77
CA TYR A 222 -15.06 -9.68 11.07
C TYR A 222 -14.70 -8.53 12.01
N ARG A 223 -13.41 -8.15 12.07
CA ARG A 223 -12.93 -7.06 12.93
C ARG A 223 -13.44 -5.70 12.46
N LEU A 224 -13.40 -5.43 11.14
CA LEU A 224 -13.92 -4.21 10.54
C LEU A 224 -15.41 -4.00 10.85
N ASP A 225 -16.19 -5.07 10.81
CA ASP A 225 -17.64 -5.03 11.03
C ASP A 225 -18.06 -5.02 12.51
N ASN A 226 -17.21 -5.51 13.44
CA ASN A 226 -17.61 -5.78 14.82
C ASN A 226 -16.75 -5.11 15.89
N GLU A 227 -15.53 -4.64 15.59
CA GLU A 227 -14.70 -3.95 16.57
C GLU A 227 -14.88 -2.43 16.46
N ASN A 228 -14.83 -1.76 17.59
CA ASN A 228 -14.84 -0.29 17.64
C ASN A 228 -13.42 0.25 17.47
N TRP A 229 -12.93 0.26 16.23
CA TRP A 229 -11.63 0.86 15.87
C TRP A 229 -11.72 2.37 15.61
N GLN A 230 -12.92 2.86 15.33
CA GLN A 230 -13.19 4.23 14.89
C GLN A 230 -12.97 5.27 15.99
N ASP A 231 -13.32 4.96 17.24
CA ASP A 231 -13.29 5.97 18.31
C ASP A 231 -11.86 6.43 18.60
N SER A 232 -10.93 5.50 18.81
CA SER A 232 -9.53 5.82 19.07
C SER A 232 -8.86 6.52 17.89
N LEU A 233 -9.18 6.12 16.65
CA LEU A 233 -8.68 6.77 15.45
C LEU A 233 -9.17 8.21 15.34
N CYS A 234 -10.48 8.46 15.52
CA CYS A 234 -11.05 9.80 15.45
C CYS A 234 -10.49 10.70 16.54
N GLU A 235 -10.35 10.19 17.77
CA GLU A 235 -9.73 10.94 18.87
C GLU A 235 -8.28 11.32 18.54
N ALA A 236 -7.48 10.38 18.00
CA ALA A 236 -6.11 10.65 17.61
C ALA A 236 -6.02 11.70 16.51
N ILE A 237 -6.71 11.49 15.37
CA ILE A 237 -6.61 12.35 14.18
C ILE A 237 -7.13 13.77 14.45
N THR A 238 -8.15 13.93 15.30
CA THR A 238 -8.69 15.27 15.65
C THR A 238 -7.93 15.96 16.78
N ASN A 239 -6.97 15.25 17.41
CA ASN A 239 -6.17 15.82 18.51
C ASN A 239 -5.30 16.99 18.01
N PRO A 240 -5.39 18.19 18.64
CA PRO A 240 -4.62 19.35 18.22
C PRO A 240 -3.09 19.15 18.25
N GLN A 241 -2.59 18.33 19.19
CA GLN A 241 -1.16 18.05 19.29
C GLN A 241 -0.67 17.22 18.09
N LEU A 242 -1.47 16.22 17.68
CA LEU A 242 -1.14 15.40 16.52
C LEU A 242 -1.20 16.23 15.23
N LYS A 243 -2.20 17.11 15.10
CA LYS A 243 -2.28 18.03 13.96
C LYS A 243 -1.07 18.95 13.84
N ALA A 244 -0.58 19.48 14.96
CA ALA A 244 0.64 20.29 14.97
C ALA A 244 1.86 19.49 14.47
N ILE A 245 1.94 18.19 14.78
CA ILE A 245 2.98 17.30 14.24
C ILE A 245 2.81 17.13 12.71
N PHE A 246 1.59 16.91 12.22
CA PHE A 246 1.33 16.81 10.78
C PHE A 246 1.73 18.08 10.03
N GLU A 247 1.38 19.26 10.57
CA GLU A 247 1.75 20.56 9.99
C GLU A 247 3.27 20.74 9.95
N MET A 248 3.97 20.34 11.01
CA MET A 248 5.44 20.41 11.08
C MET A 248 6.08 19.47 10.01
N VAL A 249 5.60 18.24 9.89
CA VAL A 249 6.08 17.27 8.90
C VAL A 249 5.79 17.75 7.48
N GLN A 250 4.57 18.25 7.23
CA GLN A 250 4.18 18.79 5.94
C GLN A 250 5.07 19.97 5.53
N LYS A 251 5.39 20.86 6.46
CA LYS A 251 6.30 21.98 6.22
C LYS A 251 7.72 21.51 5.90
N ALA A 252 8.22 20.49 6.62
CA ALA A 252 9.54 19.91 6.36
C ALA A 252 9.61 19.27 4.95
N MET A 253 8.56 18.57 4.53
CA MET A 253 8.46 17.96 3.19
C MET A 253 8.38 19.01 2.07
N SER A 254 7.73 20.15 2.33
CA SER A 254 7.56 21.24 1.35
C SER A 254 8.76 22.19 1.29
N GLY A 255 9.55 22.30 2.35
CA GLY A 255 10.69 23.23 2.47
C GLY A 255 12.03 22.68 2.00
N GLY A 256 12.08 21.44 1.56
CA GLY A 256 13.28 20.77 1.04
C GLY A 256 13.48 20.99 -0.47
N LYS A 257 13.23 22.24 -0.95
CA LYS A 257 13.58 22.67 -2.31
C LYS A 257 14.89 23.40 -2.32
#